data_77ea5c7a2f11cc2215d61bf0c7938241
#
_entry.id   77ea5c7a2f11cc2215d61bf0c7938241
#
_cell.length_a   1.000
_cell.length_b   1.000
_cell.length_c   1.000
_cell.angle_alpha   90.00
_cell.angle_beta   90.00
_cell.angle_gamma   90.00
#
_symmetry.space_group_name_H-M   'P 1'
#
loop_
_entity.id
_entity.type
_entity.pdbx_description
1 polymer ?
#
loop_
_entity_poly.entity_id
_entity_poly.type
_entity_poly.pdbx_seq_one_letter_code
_entity_poly.pdbx_strand_id
1 'polypeptide(L)'
;MHPLDPLTLNLHGQILIEASAGTGKTYTIALLFLRLLLEKGLNVDEILVVTFTKAATEELRNRIRQRIRNALDALDALDALDSLEDQQNQQENDLPLQELLAKITKTISHDKAKILLSDALTRMDEAAIYTIHGFCQRMLQEHAFESGAPFALEFLESEQILRKRIMEDFWRKRFYPAAEEEAAWVVSHWQSPQDLLAGLGGHLGRQDLQCLPAINPKEVEQQEARLAALFVQAQEQWQAQGNEIVALLRENKRLSRDKRKGYGLPRLEAAEQLLTAYLTPSSPSNPSSPSWLLAAELELFTISKIESSLKKNKHDPPSHPFFTLFDDLVQAHRRLDQARKTLVLLEARTWLQDELSRRKQAQDQLSFDDLLTQLDTALQGDLQGDLQGEGGKRLAQKLAQSIGQRFPIIMVDEFQDTDPLQYRIFAAIHRATQATQGTVSGLFLIGDPKQAIYSFRGADIFTYIQARQDTLPANRLTMTTNYRSATPMVEAVNSLFCHKAPFLFAKDTIDFPQVKASGLADTTALLIEDSQPSPLSPLTCLLLPELAIGNQETHEFLPCLLIVAKMLQTFSSIAKQLRNQSCPHQGSIREIMKCS
;
A
#
# COMPACT_ATOMS: atom_id res chain seq x y z
N MET A 1 -6.52 -12.55 -20.94
CA MET A 1 -7.80 -12.67 -20.21
C MET A 1 -8.94 -12.83 -21.18
N HIS A 2 -10.01 -13.52 -20.77
CA HIS A 2 -11.19 -13.72 -21.60
C HIS A 2 -12.24 -12.64 -21.28
N PRO A 3 -13.07 -12.21 -22.25
CA PRO A 3 -14.18 -11.31 -21.95
C PRO A 3 -15.13 -11.94 -20.93
N LEU A 4 -15.56 -11.16 -19.95
CA LEU A 4 -16.55 -11.59 -18.97
C LEU A 4 -17.95 -11.58 -19.61
N ASP A 5 -18.63 -12.71 -19.57
CA ASP A 5 -20.08 -12.80 -19.68
C ASP A 5 -20.66 -13.17 -18.31
N PRO A 6 -21.29 -12.24 -17.61
CA PRO A 6 -21.81 -12.52 -16.28
C PRO A 6 -22.97 -13.51 -16.26
N LEU A 7 -23.63 -13.78 -17.39
CA LEU A 7 -24.76 -14.71 -17.47
C LEU A 7 -24.34 -16.18 -17.64
N THR A 8 -23.15 -16.41 -18.20
CA THR A 8 -22.64 -17.76 -18.48
C THR A 8 -21.43 -18.14 -17.63
N LEU A 9 -20.92 -17.19 -16.83
CA LEU A 9 -19.78 -17.42 -15.93
C LEU A 9 -20.02 -18.63 -15.04
N ASN A 10 -19.04 -19.52 -14.94
CA ASN A 10 -19.06 -20.60 -13.96
C ASN A 10 -18.97 -20.01 -12.54
N LEU A 11 -19.90 -20.41 -11.68
CA LEU A 11 -20.00 -19.91 -10.29
C LEU A 11 -19.20 -20.78 -9.29
N HIS A 12 -18.17 -21.48 -9.76
CA HIS A 12 -17.37 -22.39 -8.95
C HIS A 12 -15.87 -22.18 -9.14
N GLY A 13 -15.09 -22.36 -8.07
CA GLY A 13 -13.64 -22.21 -8.09
C GLY A 13 -13.17 -20.76 -7.87
N GLN A 14 -11.86 -20.54 -8.01
CA GLN A 14 -11.28 -19.20 -7.92
C GLN A 14 -11.41 -18.49 -9.27
N ILE A 15 -11.96 -17.29 -9.26
CA ILE A 15 -12.27 -16.47 -10.43
C ILE A 15 -11.72 -15.07 -10.20
N LEU A 16 -10.94 -14.57 -11.14
CA LEU A 16 -10.41 -13.20 -11.13
C LEU A 16 -11.12 -12.38 -12.21
N ILE A 17 -11.78 -11.30 -11.81
CA ILE A 17 -12.48 -10.38 -12.70
C ILE A 17 -11.75 -9.04 -12.69
N GLU A 18 -11.07 -8.74 -13.79
CA GLU A 18 -10.44 -7.44 -14.01
C GLU A 18 -11.45 -6.46 -14.61
N ALA A 19 -11.76 -5.41 -13.85
CA ALA A 19 -12.81 -4.47 -14.18
C ALA A 19 -12.30 -3.04 -14.11
N SER A 20 -12.00 -2.44 -15.26
CA SER A 20 -11.59 -1.03 -15.35
C SER A 20 -12.64 -0.07 -14.78
N ALA A 21 -12.23 1.17 -14.48
CA ALA A 21 -13.17 2.19 -13.98
C ALA A 21 -14.36 2.36 -14.95
N GLY A 22 -15.57 2.38 -14.40
CA GLY A 22 -16.78 2.61 -15.19
C GLY A 22 -17.32 1.41 -15.98
N THR A 23 -16.70 0.21 -15.83
CA THR A 23 -17.16 -0.99 -16.56
C THR A 23 -18.30 -1.74 -15.87
N GLY A 24 -18.82 -1.25 -14.74
CA GLY A 24 -19.98 -1.84 -14.07
C GLY A 24 -19.65 -2.91 -13.02
N LYS A 25 -18.53 -2.80 -12.29
CA LYS A 25 -18.15 -3.74 -11.20
C LYS A 25 -19.33 -4.05 -10.27
N THR A 26 -19.90 -3.02 -9.65
CA THR A 26 -21.00 -3.16 -8.67
C THR A 26 -22.26 -3.78 -9.29
N TYR A 27 -22.55 -3.44 -10.54
CA TYR A 27 -23.64 -4.06 -11.30
C TYR A 27 -23.40 -5.57 -11.49
N THR A 28 -22.18 -5.95 -11.86
CA THR A 28 -21.80 -7.34 -12.06
C THR A 28 -21.86 -8.14 -10.75
N ILE A 29 -21.37 -7.57 -9.63
CA ILE A 29 -21.48 -8.19 -8.30
C ILE A 29 -22.95 -8.48 -7.96
N ALA A 30 -23.83 -7.49 -8.13
CA ALA A 30 -25.26 -7.63 -7.86
C ALA A 30 -25.93 -8.67 -8.77
N LEU A 31 -25.51 -8.77 -10.04
CA LEU A 31 -26.03 -9.76 -10.97
C LEU A 31 -25.54 -11.18 -10.63
N LEU A 32 -24.26 -11.35 -10.25
CA LEU A 32 -23.71 -12.61 -9.78
C LEU A 32 -24.38 -13.06 -8.48
N PHE A 33 -24.63 -12.12 -7.57
CA PHE A 33 -25.36 -12.40 -6.32
C PHE A 33 -26.76 -12.94 -6.63
N LEU A 34 -27.49 -12.31 -7.55
CA LEU A 34 -28.81 -12.76 -7.99
C LEU A 34 -28.75 -14.17 -8.62
N ARG A 35 -27.73 -14.48 -9.43
CA ARG A 35 -27.51 -15.80 -10.00
C ARG A 35 -27.30 -16.86 -8.92
N LEU A 36 -26.54 -16.54 -7.87
CA LEU A 36 -26.27 -17.45 -6.77
C LEU A 36 -27.54 -17.79 -5.97
N LEU A 37 -28.39 -16.80 -5.74
CA LEU A 37 -29.71 -17.03 -5.12
C LEU A 37 -30.57 -17.95 -5.98
N LEU A 38 -30.68 -17.69 -7.29
CA LEU A 38 -31.62 -18.37 -8.18
C LEU A 38 -31.08 -19.69 -8.75
N GLU A 39 -29.80 -19.75 -9.18
CA GLU A 39 -29.19 -20.95 -9.79
C GLU A 39 -28.67 -21.96 -8.76
N LYS A 40 -28.20 -21.46 -7.60
CA LYS A 40 -27.61 -22.32 -6.55
C LYS A 40 -28.53 -22.49 -5.35
N GLY A 41 -29.58 -21.68 -5.22
CA GLY A 41 -30.50 -21.75 -4.08
C GLY A 41 -29.85 -21.33 -2.76
N LEU A 42 -28.79 -20.51 -2.82
CA LEU A 42 -28.11 -20.02 -1.62
C LEU A 42 -28.93 -18.91 -0.96
N ASN A 43 -28.82 -18.80 0.36
CA ASN A 43 -29.41 -17.70 1.13
C ASN A 43 -28.49 -16.47 1.11
N VAL A 44 -29.03 -15.30 1.47
CA VAL A 44 -28.27 -14.04 1.49
C VAL A 44 -27.12 -14.04 2.52
N ASP A 45 -27.23 -14.81 3.58
CA ASP A 45 -26.24 -14.97 4.64
C ASP A 45 -25.16 -16.02 4.32
N GLU A 46 -25.31 -16.80 3.23
CA GLU A 46 -24.33 -17.77 2.74
C GLU A 46 -23.38 -17.17 1.67
N ILE A 47 -23.71 -15.98 1.16
CA ILE A 47 -22.90 -15.28 0.15
C ILE A 47 -22.13 -14.14 0.83
N LEU A 48 -20.86 -14.39 1.14
CA LEU A 48 -19.99 -13.37 1.72
C LEU A 48 -19.53 -12.37 0.66
N VAL A 49 -19.80 -11.09 0.89
CA VAL A 49 -19.26 -10.01 0.07
C VAL A 49 -18.45 -9.10 0.97
N VAL A 50 -17.17 -8.89 0.65
CA VAL A 50 -16.30 -8.01 1.42
C VAL A 50 -15.83 -6.82 0.59
N THR A 51 -15.77 -5.67 1.26
CA THR A 51 -15.34 -4.40 0.68
C THR A 51 -14.35 -3.70 1.62
N PHE A 52 -13.73 -2.61 1.15
CA PHE A 52 -12.73 -1.89 1.92
C PHE A 52 -13.33 -0.90 2.94
N THR A 53 -14.49 -0.30 2.68
CA THR A 53 -15.09 0.75 3.51
C THR A 53 -16.54 0.44 3.91
N LYS A 54 -16.98 0.99 5.06
CA LYS A 54 -18.39 0.90 5.49
C LYS A 54 -19.35 1.53 4.48
N ALA A 55 -18.97 2.66 3.87
CA ALA A 55 -19.79 3.31 2.85
C ALA A 55 -19.99 2.41 1.60
N ALA A 56 -18.92 1.72 1.16
CA ALA A 56 -19.02 0.77 0.04
C ALA A 56 -19.89 -0.44 0.39
N THR A 57 -19.82 -0.95 1.64
CA THR A 57 -20.70 -2.03 2.10
C THR A 57 -22.17 -1.65 2.06
N GLU A 58 -22.52 -0.43 2.50
CA GLU A 58 -23.89 0.08 2.47
C GLU A 58 -24.37 0.30 1.04
N GLU A 59 -23.55 0.92 0.19
CA GLU A 59 -23.88 1.11 -1.22
C GLU A 59 -24.14 -0.23 -1.91
N LEU A 60 -23.25 -1.19 -1.72
CA LEU A 60 -23.36 -2.51 -2.34
C LEU A 60 -24.61 -3.26 -1.85
N ARG A 61 -24.91 -3.21 -0.54
CA ARG A 61 -26.13 -3.78 0.04
C ARG A 61 -27.39 -3.18 -0.59
N ASN A 62 -27.43 -1.86 -0.76
CA ASN A 62 -28.55 -1.18 -1.39
C ASN A 62 -28.69 -1.56 -2.87
N ARG A 63 -27.60 -1.69 -3.61
CA ARG A 63 -27.62 -2.10 -5.02
C ARG A 63 -28.06 -3.55 -5.20
N ILE A 64 -27.61 -4.46 -4.33
CA ILE A 64 -28.07 -5.86 -4.33
C ILE A 64 -29.55 -5.92 -4.00
N ARG A 65 -30.01 -5.23 -2.96
CA ARG A 65 -31.44 -5.14 -2.59
C ARG A 65 -32.28 -4.62 -3.76
N GLN A 66 -31.82 -3.56 -4.42
CA GLN A 66 -32.54 -3.01 -5.58
C GLN A 66 -32.56 -3.99 -6.75
N ARG A 67 -31.47 -4.71 -6.99
CA ARG A 67 -31.41 -5.74 -8.05
C ARG A 67 -32.39 -6.89 -7.79
N ILE A 68 -32.48 -7.37 -6.55
CA ILE A 68 -33.45 -8.42 -6.16
C ILE A 68 -34.88 -7.92 -6.36
N ARG A 69 -35.17 -6.66 -5.97
CA ARG A 69 -36.50 -6.04 -6.18
C ARG A 69 -36.84 -5.95 -7.65
N ASN A 70 -35.93 -5.41 -8.47
CA ASN A 70 -36.14 -5.29 -9.92
C ASN A 70 -36.39 -6.67 -10.58
N ALA A 71 -35.71 -7.73 -10.09
CA ALA A 71 -35.94 -9.08 -10.57
C ALA A 71 -37.33 -9.63 -10.18
N LEU A 72 -37.80 -9.33 -8.98
CA LEU A 72 -39.14 -9.70 -8.52
C LEU A 72 -40.21 -8.98 -9.32
N ASP A 73 -40.08 -7.65 -9.46
CA ASP A 73 -40.99 -6.81 -10.23
C ASP A 73 -41.07 -7.29 -11.71
N ALA A 74 -39.93 -7.70 -12.29
CA ALA A 74 -39.89 -8.23 -13.67
C ALA A 74 -40.62 -9.59 -13.80
N LEU A 75 -40.49 -10.47 -12.79
CA LEU A 75 -41.25 -11.75 -12.76
C LEU A 75 -42.75 -11.51 -12.58
N ASP A 76 -43.14 -10.54 -11.76
CA ASP A 76 -44.56 -10.17 -11.59
C ASP A 76 -45.16 -9.58 -12.88
N ALA A 77 -44.38 -8.78 -13.62
CA ALA A 77 -44.77 -8.26 -14.91
C ALA A 77 -44.94 -9.34 -15.98
N LEU A 78 -44.05 -10.38 -15.97
CA LEU A 78 -44.18 -11.52 -16.90
C LEU A 78 -45.44 -12.31 -16.65
N ASP A 79 -45.81 -12.58 -15.39
CA ASP A 79 -47.06 -13.28 -15.05
C ASP A 79 -48.30 -12.47 -15.38
N ALA A 80 -48.22 -11.13 -15.31
CA ALA A 80 -49.32 -10.24 -15.71
C ALA A 80 -49.50 -10.18 -17.24
N LEU A 81 -48.41 -10.31 -18.02
CA LEU A 81 -48.41 -10.32 -19.48
C LEU A 81 -48.99 -11.63 -20.07
N ASP A 82 -48.80 -12.76 -19.37
CA ASP A 82 -49.46 -14.03 -19.74
C ASP A 82 -51.01 -13.93 -19.61
N SER A 83 -51.49 -12.89 -18.96
CA SER A 83 -52.91 -12.65 -18.76
C SER A 83 -53.56 -11.51 -19.60
N LEU A 84 -52.77 -10.64 -20.25
CA LEU A 84 -53.31 -9.51 -21.04
C LEU A 84 -52.35 -9.14 -22.21
N GLU A 85 -52.92 -9.04 -23.42
CA GLU A 85 -52.28 -8.53 -24.63
C GLU A 85 -52.15 -6.99 -24.61
N ASP A 86 -51.27 -6.39 -23.83
CA ASP A 86 -50.97 -4.98 -23.95
C ASP A 86 -49.48 -4.67 -23.78
N GLN A 87 -48.80 -4.59 -24.92
CA GLN A 87 -47.38 -4.19 -25.03
C GLN A 87 -47.25 -2.67 -25.20
N GLN A 88 -47.29 -1.87 -24.14
CA GLN A 88 -46.78 -0.48 -24.24
C GLN A 88 -46.59 0.15 -22.85
N ASN A 89 -45.55 -0.24 -22.12
CA ASN A 89 -44.84 0.61 -21.14
C ASN A 89 -43.65 -0.16 -20.55
N GLN A 90 -42.58 -0.30 -21.32
CA GLN A 90 -41.34 -0.87 -20.78
C GLN A 90 -40.45 0.30 -20.34
N GLN A 91 -40.36 0.49 -19.04
CA GLN A 91 -39.25 1.19 -18.40
C GLN A 91 -37.90 0.59 -18.88
N GLU A 92 -36.87 1.44 -18.97
CA GLU A 92 -35.51 1.14 -19.46
C GLU A 92 -35.12 -0.34 -19.33
N ASN A 93 -35.06 -1.02 -20.46
CA ASN A 93 -34.83 -2.48 -20.57
C ASN A 93 -33.44 -2.86 -20.04
N ASP A 94 -33.38 -3.41 -18.81
CA ASP A 94 -32.21 -4.11 -18.31
C ASP A 94 -32.11 -5.49 -18.99
N LEU A 95 -31.61 -5.49 -20.24
CA LEU A 95 -31.48 -6.69 -21.08
C LEU A 95 -30.80 -7.85 -20.36
N PRO A 96 -29.65 -7.67 -19.64
CA PRO A 96 -29.01 -8.75 -18.92
C PRO A 96 -29.88 -9.37 -17.81
N LEU A 97 -30.73 -8.57 -17.14
CA LEU A 97 -31.65 -9.09 -16.15
C LEU A 97 -32.75 -9.92 -16.80
N GLN A 98 -33.33 -9.45 -17.90
CA GLN A 98 -34.36 -10.19 -18.65
C GLN A 98 -33.84 -11.51 -19.21
N GLU A 99 -32.63 -11.51 -19.80
CA GLU A 99 -31.97 -12.71 -20.30
C GLU A 99 -31.70 -13.71 -19.17
N LEU A 100 -31.24 -13.22 -18.00
CA LEU A 100 -31.06 -14.05 -16.82
C LEU A 100 -32.37 -14.70 -16.39
N LEU A 101 -33.42 -13.94 -16.21
CA LEU A 101 -34.72 -14.45 -15.80
C LEU A 101 -35.28 -15.44 -16.81
N ALA A 102 -35.22 -15.16 -18.10
CA ALA A 102 -35.63 -16.06 -19.17
C ALA A 102 -34.83 -17.38 -19.18
N LYS A 103 -33.55 -17.34 -18.77
CA LYS A 103 -32.73 -18.55 -18.61
C LYS A 103 -33.15 -19.35 -17.38
N ILE A 104 -33.36 -18.68 -16.26
CA ILE A 104 -33.67 -19.31 -14.96
C ILE A 104 -35.05 -19.93 -14.96
N THR A 105 -36.04 -19.27 -15.56
CA THR A 105 -37.42 -19.79 -15.66
C THR A 105 -37.56 -21.06 -16.51
N LYS A 106 -36.52 -21.39 -17.32
CA LYS A 106 -36.42 -22.71 -17.95
C LYS A 106 -36.01 -23.83 -16.98
N THR A 107 -35.39 -23.48 -15.86
CA THR A 107 -34.82 -24.43 -14.91
C THR A 107 -35.65 -24.56 -13.64
N ILE A 108 -36.22 -23.46 -13.16
CA ILE A 108 -37.10 -23.40 -11.99
C ILE A 108 -38.41 -22.69 -12.35
N SER A 109 -39.51 -23.04 -11.68
CA SER A 109 -40.80 -22.34 -11.92
C SER A 109 -40.75 -20.88 -11.48
N HIS A 110 -41.59 -20.02 -12.10
CA HIS A 110 -41.77 -18.63 -11.74
C HIS A 110 -42.09 -18.46 -10.25
N ASP A 111 -43.03 -19.26 -9.70
CA ASP A 111 -43.38 -19.22 -8.29
C ASP A 111 -42.20 -19.52 -7.37
N LYS A 112 -41.36 -20.49 -7.72
CA LYS A 112 -40.16 -20.82 -6.94
C LYS A 112 -39.15 -19.67 -6.99
N ALA A 113 -38.94 -19.06 -8.14
CA ALA A 113 -38.06 -17.89 -8.28
C ALA A 113 -38.56 -16.71 -7.44
N LYS A 114 -39.87 -16.42 -7.46
CA LYS A 114 -40.49 -15.38 -6.63
C LYS A 114 -40.36 -15.66 -5.14
N ILE A 115 -40.54 -16.88 -4.71
CA ILE A 115 -40.36 -17.26 -3.29
C ILE A 115 -38.91 -17.03 -2.85
N LEU A 116 -37.92 -17.46 -3.65
CA LEU A 116 -36.51 -17.25 -3.34
C LEU A 116 -36.14 -15.76 -3.26
N LEU A 117 -36.62 -14.94 -4.20
CA LEU A 117 -36.34 -13.50 -4.21
C LEU A 117 -37.06 -12.75 -3.09
N SER A 118 -38.29 -13.12 -2.77
CA SER A 118 -39.08 -12.53 -1.67
C SER A 118 -38.45 -12.85 -0.32
N ASP A 119 -38.02 -14.09 -0.11
CA ASP A 119 -37.28 -14.50 1.09
C ASP A 119 -35.96 -13.74 1.19
N ALA A 120 -35.16 -13.71 0.12
CA ALA A 120 -33.92 -12.95 0.06
C ALA A 120 -34.11 -11.47 0.38
N LEU A 121 -35.17 -10.84 -0.13
CA LEU A 121 -35.47 -9.42 0.12
C LEU A 121 -35.84 -9.17 1.58
N THR A 122 -36.60 -10.07 2.18
CA THR A 122 -36.99 -10.01 3.60
C THR A 122 -35.79 -10.18 4.53
N ARG A 123 -34.87 -11.10 4.20
CA ARG A 123 -33.68 -11.41 5.00
C ARG A 123 -32.45 -10.57 4.61
N MET A 124 -32.61 -9.52 3.82
CA MET A 124 -31.47 -8.71 3.35
C MET A 124 -30.66 -8.04 4.46
N ASP A 125 -31.24 -7.88 5.64
CA ASP A 125 -30.53 -7.35 6.83
C ASP A 125 -29.57 -8.39 7.44
N GLU A 126 -29.77 -9.68 7.16
CA GLU A 126 -28.88 -10.79 7.53
C GLU A 126 -27.75 -10.99 6.52
N ALA A 127 -27.82 -10.32 5.36
CA ALA A 127 -26.85 -10.50 4.27
C ALA A 127 -25.40 -10.29 4.74
N ALA A 128 -24.54 -11.25 4.38
CA ALA A 128 -23.13 -11.27 4.76
C ALA A 128 -22.29 -10.30 3.93
N ILE A 129 -22.60 -8.99 4.04
CA ILE A 129 -21.91 -7.92 3.36
C ILE A 129 -21.15 -7.08 4.39
N TYR A 130 -19.83 -7.22 4.44
CA TYR A 130 -18.98 -6.66 5.50
C TYR A 130 -17.79 -5.91 4.94
N THR A 131 -17.16 -5.07 5.78
CA THR A 131 -15.77 -4.71 5.56
C THR A 131 -14.88 -5.91 5.90
N ILE A 132 -13.68 -6.00 5.30
CA ILE A 132 -12.74 -7.10 5.58
C ILE A 132 -12.48 -7.23 7.09
N HIS A 133 -12.19 -6.11 7.77
CA HIS A 133 -11.99 -6.11 9.23
C HIS A 133 -13.25 -6.52 10.02
N GLY A 134 -14.44 -6.06 9.58
CA GLY A 134 -15.70 -6.45 10.21
C GLY A 134 -15.98 -7.95 10.08
N PHE A 135 -15.62 -8.54 8.95
CA PHE A 135 -15.66 -9.99 8.76
C PHE A 135 -14.70 -10.72 9.73
N CYS A 136 -13.44 -10.29 9.78
CA CYS A 136 -12.44 -10.91 10.68
C CYS A 136 -12.85 -10.81 12.15
N GLN A 137 -13.33 -9.64 12.59
CA GLN A 137 -13.86 -9.45 13.94
C GLN A 137 -14.97 -10.44 14.25
N ARG A 138 -15.93 -10.57 13.35
CA ARG A 138 -17.08 -11.46 13.53
C ARG A 138 -16.64 -12.92 13.60
N MET A 139 -15.73 -13.35 12.73
CA MET A 139 -15.22 -14.71 12.74
C MET A 139 -14.46 -15.05 14.02
N LEU A 140 -13.62 -14.14 14.50
CA LEU A 140 -12.91 -14.31 15.77
C LEU A 140 -13.85 -14.39 16.97
N GLN A 141 -14.94 -13.62 17.00
CA GLN A 141 -15.95 -13.66 18.06
C GLN A 141 -16.77 -14.96 18.02
N GLU A 142 -17.23 -15.37 16.83
CA GLU A 142 -18.05 -16.58 16.66
C GLU A 142 -17.24 -17.87 16.87
N HIS A 143 -15.94 -17.83 16.59
CA HIS A 143 -15.01 -18.95 16.69
C HIS A 143 -13.90 -18.70 17.73
N ALA A 144 -14.23 -18.08 18.86
CA ALA A 144 -13.24 -17.67 19.86
C ALA A 144 -12.40 -18.86 20.39
N PHE A 145 -13.01 -20.04 20.55
CA PHE A 145 -12.31 -21.26 20.99
C PHE A 145 -11.30 -21.78 19.97
N GLU A 146 -11.69 -21.83 18.69
CA GLU A 146 -10.86 -22.36 17.62
C GLU A 146 -9.75 -21.37 17.22
N SER A 147 -10.01 -20.08 17.37
CA SER A 147 -9.05 -19.02 17.05
C SER A 147 -8.13 -18.62 18.20
N GLY A 148 -8.45 -19.05 19.44
CA GLY A 148 -7.74 -18.61 20.65
C GLY A 148 -7.94 -17.11 20.95
N ALA A 149 -8.96 -16.48 20.35
CA ALA A 149 -9.26 -15.08 20.59
C ALA A 149 -9.97 -14.87 21.94
N PRO A 150 -9.75 -13.73 22.63
CA PRO A 150 -10.51 -13.38 23.82
C PRO A 150 -12.01 -13.25 23.53
N PHE A 151 -12.87 -13.67 24.46
CA PHE A 151 -14.33 -13.56 24.31
C PHE A 151 -14.83 -12.13 24.28
N ALA A 152 -14.20 -11.22 25.05
CA ALA A 152 -14.48 -9.80 25.05
C ALA A 152 -13.32 -9.08 24.35
N LEU A 153 -13.57 -8.59 23.16
CA LEU A 153 -12.59 -7.82 22.38
C LEU A 153 -12.73 -6.35 22.75
N GLU A 154 -11.77 -5.80 23.48
CA GLU A 154 -11.65 -4.35 23.67
C GLU A 154 -10.74 -3.76 22.61
N PHE A 155 -11.25 -2.76 21.89
CA PHE A 155 -10.46 -2.07 20.88
C PHE A 155 -9.66 -0.92 21.47
N LEU A 156 -8.38 -0.89 21.13
CA LEU A 156 -7.54 0.28 21.41
C LEU A 156 -8.03 1.49 20.61
N GLU A 157 -8.41 2.55 21.30
CA GLU A 157 -8.77 3.82 20.66
C GLU A 157 -7.61 4.40 19.86
N SER A 158 -6.38 4.26 20.36
CA SER A 158 -5.18 4.73 19.68
C SER A 158 -3.94 3.93 20.07
N GLU A 159 -3.46 3.12 19.17
CA GLU A 159 -2.19 2.40 19.32
C GLU A 159 -0.98 3.36 19.38
N GLN A 160 -1.10 4.57 18.84
CA GLN A 160 -0.01 5.55 18.85
C GLN A 160 0.45 5.95 20.25
N ILE A 161 -0.48 6.05 21.22
CA ILE A 161 -0.15 6.37 22.61
C ILE A 161 0.68 5.24 23.22
N LEU A 162 0.29 4.00 22.98
CA LEU A 162 0.99 2.83 23.47
C LEU A 162 2.38 2.71 22.83
N ARG A 163 2.50 2.92 21.52
CA ARG A 163 3.79 2.93 20.79
C ARG A 163 4.76 3.98 21.35
N LYS A 164 4.29 5.18 21.66
CA LYS A 164 5.13 6.22 22.27
C LYS A 164 5.67 5.78 23.63
N ARG A 165 4.82 5.24 24.52
CA ARG A 165 5.24 4.76 25.85
C ARG A 165 6.25 3.61 25.74
N ILE A 166 6.04 2.67 24.84
CA ILE A 166 6.97 1.56 24.62
C ILE A 166 8.33 2.07 24.13
N MET A 167 8.33 3.05 23.22
CA MET A 167 9.58 3.63 22.72
C MET A 167 10.32 4.44 23.79
N GLU A 168 9.61 5.12 24.68
CA GLU A 168 10.21 5.76 25.86
C GLU A 168 10.85 4.75 26.81
N ASP A 169 10.22 3.57 27.00
CA ASP A 169 10.78 2.50 27.82
C ASP A 169 12.00 1.86 27.15
N PHE A 170 11.95 1.66 25.82
CA PHE A 170 13.12 1.21 25.05
C PHE A 170 14.29 2.17 25.21
N TRP A 171 14.05 3.48 25.05
CA TRP A 171 15.06 4.52 25.16
C TRP A 171 15.72 4.51 26.53
N ARG A 172 14.93 4.43 27.61
CA ARG A 172 15.46 4.36 28.99
C ARG A 172 16.29 3.10 29.20
N LYS A 173 15.79 1.94 28.76
CA LYS A 173 16.46 0.66 28.96
C LYS A 173 17.74 0.52 28.15
N ARG A 174 17.75 1.01 26.92
CA ARG A 174 18.84 0.80 25.96
C ARG A 174 19.93 1.87 26.07
N PHE A 175 19.55 3.14 26.24
CA PHE A 175 20.51 4.24 26.12
C PHE A 175 20.88 4.95 27.43
N TYR A 176 20.11 4.80 28.51
CA TYR A 176 20.52 5.39 29.80
C TYR A 176 21.78 4.72 30.40
N PRO A 177 21.99 3.39 30.27
CA PRO A 177 23.23 2.76 30.70
C PRO A 177 24.39 2.87 29.71
N ALA A 178 24.18 3.50 28.52
CA ALA A 178 25.19 3.60 27.48
C ALA A 178 26.35 4.51 27.91
N ALA A 179 27.55 4.25 27.35
CA ALA A 179 28.71 5.10 27.53
C ALA A 179 28.45 6.50 26.92
N GLU A 180 29.16 7.53 27.44
CA GLU A 180 28.98 8.92 27.02
C GLU A 180 29.11 9.12 25.50
N GLU A 181 30.07 8.45 24.84
CA GLU A 181 30.27 8.52 23.39
C GLU A 181 29.09 7.93 22.61
N GLU A 182 28.59 6.76 23.05
CA GLU A 182 27.41 6.15 22.46
C GLU A 182 26.17 7.03 22.65
N ALA A 183 25.98 7.56 23.84
CA ALA A 183 24.86 8.48 24.14
C ALA A 183 24.91 9.75 23.28
N ALA A 184 26.09 10.35 23.12
CA ALA A 184 26.31 11.50 22.25
C ALA A 184 25.98 11.17 20.78
N TRP A 185 26.41 10.00 20.31
CA TRP A 185 26.12 9.50 18.98
C TRP A 185 24.62 9.30 18.75
N VAL A 186 23.91 8.67 19.71
CA VAL A 186 22.45 8.46 19.65
C VAL A 186 21.73 9.80 19.54
N VAL A 187 22.07 10.76 20.39
CA VAL A 187 21.43 12.10 20.39
C VAL A 187 21.72 12.87 19.10
N SER A 188 22.87 12.64 18.46
CA SER A 188 23.18 13.26 17.17
C SER A 188 22.28 12.76 16.03
N HIS A 189 21.74 11.54 16.14
CA HIS A 189 20.87 10.92 15.13
C HIS A 189 19.38 11.05 15.46
N TRP A 190 19.03 10.94 16.74
CA TRP A 190 17.66 11.04 17.24
C TRP A 190 17.66 11.89 18.53
N GLN A 191 17.00 13.03 18.48
CA GLN A 191 16.97 13.94 19.63
C GLN A 191 16.03 13.45 20.74
N SER A 192 15.11 12.53 20.40
CA SER A 192 14.08 12.02 21.31
C SER A 192 13.63 10.60 20.94
N PRO A 193 12.99 9.87 21.89
CA PRO A 193 12.31 8.61 21.59
C PRO A 193 11.29 8.73 20.45
N GLN A 194 10.65 9.90 20.32
CA GLN A 194 9.67 10.18 19.29
C GLN A 194 10.34 10.28 17.89
N ASP A 195 11.54 10.85 17.80
CA ASP A 195 12.30 10.90 16.55
C ASP A 195 12.74 9.51 16.11
N LEU A 196 13.14 8.66 17.07
CA LEU A 196 13.45 7.26 16.79
C LEU A 196 12.21 6.50 16.28
N LEU A 197 11.05 6.72 16.92
CA LEU A 197 9.78 6.14 16.49
C LEU A 197 9.39 6.63 15.08
N ALA A 198 9.56 7.91 14.78
CA ALA A 198 9.33 8.47 13.46
C ALA A 198 10.27 7.87 12.40
N GLY A 199 11.53 7.58 12.78
CA GLY A 199 12.51 6.90 11.93
C GLY A 199 12.12 5.48 11.53
N LEU A 200 11.27 4.79 12.32
CA LEU A 200 10.71 3.49 11.97
C LEU A 200 9.59 3.59 10.91
N GLY A 201 8.98 4.77 10.78
CA GLY A 201 8.02 5.10 9.72
C GLY A 201 6.78 4.22 9.67
N GLY A 202 6.18 4.10 8.47
CA GLY A 202 4.99 3.27 8.20
C GLY A 202 5.24 1.76 8.16
N HIS A 203 6.45 1.31 8.53
CA HIS A 203 6.86 -0.09 8.41
C HIS A 203 6.54 -0.95 9.64
N LEU A 204 5.92 -0.38 10.66
CA LEU A 204 5.66 -1.05 11.94
C LEU A 204 4.57 -2.12 11.86
N GLY A 205 3.60 -1.96 10.96
CA GLY A 205 2.51 -2.93 10.77
C GLY A 205 2.83 -4.10 9.84
N ARG A 206 3.98 -4.09 9.17
CA ARG A 206 4.34 -5.13 8.19
C ARG A 206 5.26 -6.17 8.83
N GLN A 207 4.77 -7.41 8.94
CA GLN A 207 5.56 -8.54 9.43
C GLN A 207 6.48 -9.15 8.36
N ASP A 208 6.17 -8.94 7.08
CA ASP A 208 6.85 -9.47 5.91
C ASP A 208 8.06 -8.66 5.45
N LEU A 209 8.40 -7.56 6.13
CA LEU A 209 9.52 -6.71 5.75
C LEU A 209 10.86 -7.40 5.96
N GLN A 210 11.62 -7.49 4.87
CA GLN A 210 13.04 -7.86 4.89
C GLN A 210 13.89 -6.60 4.89
N CYS A 211 14.82 -6.51 5.84
CA CYS A 211 15.83 -5.45 5.84
C CYS A 211 16.97 -5.80 4.90
N LEU A 212 17.22 -4.92 3.93
CA LEU A 212 18.33 -5.07 2.99
C LEU A 212 19.26 -3.84 3.11
N PRO A 213 20.58 -4.04 3.16
CA PRO A 213 21.23 -5.35 3.30
C PRO A 213 20.98 -5.98 4.69
N ALA A 214 20.97 -7.31 4.75
CA ALA A 214 20.91 -8.02 6.04
C ALA A 214 22.16 -7.67 6.84
N ILE A 215 22.01 -6.92 7.94
CA ILE A 215 23.13 -6.54 8.79
C ILE A 215 23.31 -7.65 9.82
N ASN A 216 24.44 -8.33 9.74
CA ASN A 216 24.87 -9.30 10.74
C ASN A 216 25.68 -8.59 11.82
N PRO A 217 25.40 -8.78 13.12
CA PRO A 217 26.23 -8.23 14.19
C PRO A 217 27.74 -8.54 14.04
N LYS A 218 28.10 -9.73 13.54
CA LYS A 218 29.48 -10.09 13.25
C LYS A 218 30.15 -9.23 12.16
N GLU A 219 29.38 -8.76 11.20
CA GLU A 219 29.90 -7.84 10.17
C GLU A 219 30.21 -6.46 10.76
N VAL A 220 29.41 -6.03 11.74
CA VAL A 220 29.66 -4.78 12.46
C VAL A 220 30.94 -4.89 13.28
N GLU A 221 31.14 -5.99 14.01
CA GLU A 221 32.40 -6.27 14.75
C GLU A 221 33.61 -6.26 13.82
N GLN A 222 33.50 -6.86 12.63
CA GLN A 222 34.58 -6.84 11.62
C GLN A 222 34.85 -5.40 11.11
N GLN A 223 33.81 -4.60 10.92
CA GLN A 223 33.97 -3.20 10.50
C GLN A 223 34.59 -2.35 11.62
N GLU A 224 34.26 -2.61 12.88
CA GLU A 224 34.89 -1.98 14.03
C GLU A 224 36.37 -2.32 14.13
N ALA A 225 36.73 -3.59 13.98
CA ALA A 225 38.12 -4.02 13.97
C ALA A 225 38.92 -3.40 12.81
N ARG A 226 38.29 -3.30 11.62
CA ARG A 226 38.90 -2.63 10.46
C ARG A 226 39.10 -1.13 10.72
N LEU A 227 38.10 -0.43 11.26
CA LEU A 227 38.20 0.97 11.59
C LEU A 227 39.30 1.23 12.62
N ALA A 228 39.39 0.38 13.67
CA ALA A 228 40.42 0.47 14.68
C ALA A 228 41.82 0.29 14.09
N ALA A 229 42.02 -0.66 13.16
CA ALA A 229 43.30 -0.86 12.48
C ALA A 229 43.72 0.36 11.63
N LEU A 230 42.79 0.92 10.86
CA LEU A 230 43.03 2.16 10.08
C LEU A 230 43.33 3.35 10.99
N PHE A 231 42.64 3.44 12.11
CA PHE A 231 42.83 4.50 13.10
C PHE A 231 44.26 4.47 13.69
N VAL A 232 44.73 3.31 14.09
CA VAL A 232 46.12 3.14 14.61
C VAL A 232 47.14 3.56 13.55
N GLN A 233 46.97 3.11 12.30
CA GLN A 233 47.87 3.51 11.21
C GLN A 233 47.85 5.02 10.96
N ALA A 234 46.68 5.63 11.01
CA ALA A 234 46.55 7.08 10.86
C ALA A 234 47.21 7.84 12.03
N GLN A 235 47.10 7.33 13.26
CA GLN A 235 47.80 7.89 14.43
C GLN A 235 49.30 7.87 14.25
N GLU A 236 49.89 6.70 13.87
CA GLU A 236 51.32 6.54 13.67
C GLU A 236 51.84 7.50 12.59
N GLN A 237 51.16 7.58 11.44
CA GLN A 237 51.56 8.51 10.37
C GLN A 237 51.44 9.97 10.78
N TRP A 238 50.34 10.32 11.49
CA TRP A 238 50.13 11.71 11.97
C TRP A 238 51.18 12.12 12.99
N GLN A 239 51.54 11.27 13.92
CA GLN A 239 52.61 11.51 14.89
C GLN A 239 54.00 11.68 14.23
N ALA A 240 54.27 10.88 13.19
CA ALA A 240 55.57 10.93 12.50
C ALA A 240 55.68 12.12 11.53
N GLN A 241 54.62 12.47 10.79
CA GLN A 241 54.67 13.34 9.62
C GLN A 241 53.57 14.44 9.60
N GLY A 242 52.87 14.67 10.70
CA GLY A 242 51.75 15.63 10.75
C GLY A 242 52.07 17.04 10.26
N ASN A 243 53.25 17.57 10.65
CA ASN A 243 53.70 18.88 10.19
C ASN A 243 53.91 18.94 8.68
N GLU A 244 54.50 17.89 8.08
CA GLU A 244 54.69 17.78 6.63
C GLU A 244 53.35 17.70 5.89
N ILE A 245 52.40 16.89 6.38
CA ILE A 245 51.07 16.72 5.84
C ILE A 245 50.33 18.07 5.78
N VAL A 246 50.38 18.82 6.89
CA VAL A 246 49.73 20.15 6.96
C VAL A 246 50.43 21.18 6.06
N ALA A 247 51.79 21.15 5.99
CA ALA A 247 52.56 22.05 5.12
C ALA A 247 52.21 21.81 3.64
N LEU A 248 52.05 20.54 3.19
CA LEU A 248 51.63 20.18 1.84
C LEU A 248 50.25 20.82 1.48
N LEU A 249 49.30 20.82 2.40
CA LEU A 249 47.98 21.44 2.18
C LEU A 249 48.05 22.97 2.27
N ARG A 250 48.86 23.53 3.18
CA ARG A 250 49.00 24.96 3.43
C ARG A 250 49.69 25.67 2.27
N GLU A 251 50.74 25.06 1.73
CA GLU A 251 51.59 25.68 0.68
C GLU A 251 51.06 25.43 -0.74
N ASN A 252 50.19 24.46 -0.93
CA ASN A 252 49.70 24.10 -2.26
C ASN A 252 48.82 25.23 -2.85
N LYS A 253 49.32 25.87 -3.91
CA LYS A 253 48.64 26.98 -4.63
C LYS A 253 47.53 26.48 -5.58
N ARG A 254 47.41 25.17 -5.80
CA ARG A 254 46.40 24.56 -6.70
C ARG A 254 45.06 24.33 -6.01
N LEU A 255 45.06 24.24 -4.68
CA LEU A 255 43.83 24.09 -3.88
C LEU A 255 43.06 25.41 -3.83
N SER A 256 41.73 25.30 -3.85
CA SER A 256 40.83 26.45 -3.67
C SER A 256 40.95 26.98 -2.23
N ARG A 257 41.16 28.28 -2.10
CA ARG A 257 41.26 28.98 -0.79
C ARG A 257 39.94 29.61 -0.37
N ASP A 258 38.82 29.11 -0.89
CA ASP A 258 37.50 29.55 -0.47
C ASP A 258 37.32 29.34 1.05
N LYS A 259 36.83 30.40 1.73
CA LYS A 259 36.71 30.40 3.19
C LYS A 259 35.63 29.44 3.72
N ARG A 260 34.62 29.10 2.90
CA ARG A 260 33.48 28.30 3.31
C ARG A 260 33.62 26.84 2.85
N LYS A 261 34.08 26.58 1.65
CA LYS A 261 34.11 25.25 1.02
C LYS A 261 35.50 24.69 0.73
N GLY A 262 36.55 25.58 0.74
CA GLY A 262 37.91 25.20 0.37
C GLY A 262 38.89 25.16 1.54
N TYR A 263 40.17 25.26 1.20
CA TYR A 263 41.32 25.18 2.11
C TYR A 263 41.79 26.58 2.58
N GLY A 264 40.85 27.42 3.01
CA GLY A 264 41.20 28.70 3.67
C GLY A 264 41.99 28.43 4.95
N LEU A 265 43.02 29.29 5.24
CA LEU A 265 43.91 29.06 6.40
C LEU A 265 43.20 28.86 7.73
N PRO A 266 42.22 29.71 8.12
CA PRO A 266 41.55 29.51 9.42
C PRO A 266 40.80 28.18 9.50
N ARG A 267 40.22 27.70 8.38
CA ARG A 267 39.53 26.44 8.33
C ARG A 267 40.48 25.25 8.38
N LEU A 268 41.61 25.35 7.72
CA LEU A 268 42.64 24.30 7.77
C LEU A 268 43.26 24.19 9.18
N GLU A 269 43.50 25.31 9.85
CA GLU A 269 44.02 25.35 11.22
C GLU A 269 43.01 24.74 12.24
N ALA A 270 41.73 25.05 12.08
CA ALA A 270 40.68 24.41 12.89
C ALA A 270 40.60 22.91 12.64
N ALA A 271 40.68 22.48 11.37
CA ALA A 271 40.68 21.05 11.02
C ALA A 271 41.94 20.32 11.51
N GLU A 272 43.10 20.95 11.51
CA GLU A 272 44.34 20.41 12.08
C GLU A 272 44.21 20.16 13.60
N GLN A 273 43.64 21.14 14.34
CA GLN A 273 43.37 20.97 15.76
C GLN A 273 42.39 19.82 16.04
N LEU A 274 41.29 19.74 15.27
CA LEU A 274 40.32 18.68 15.38
C LEU A 274 40.93 17.30 15.04
N LEU A 275 41.76 17.24 13.98
CA LEU A 275 42.43 15.99 13.61
C LEU A 275 43.41 15.53 14.66
N THR A 276 44.21 16.45 15.21
CA THR A 276 45.13 16.15 16.31
C THR A 276 44.36 15.62 17.53
N ALA A 277 43.26 16.29 17.90
CA ALA A 277 42.40 15.83 19.00
C ALA A 277 41.78 14.45 18.69
N TYR A 278 41.27 14.25 17.49
CA TYR A 278 40.67 12.98 17.06
C TYR A 278 41.65 11.82 17.09
N LEU A 279 42.90 12.02 16.63
CA LEU A 279 43.96 11.01 16.59
C LEU A 279 44.76 10.90 17.92
N THR A 280 44.45 11.70 18.94
CA THR A 280 45.00 11.54 20.27
C THR A 280 44.14 10.54 21.05
N PRO A 281 44.72 9.54 21.72
CA PRO A 281 43.94 8.54 22.46
C PRO A 281 43.02 9.18 23.49
N SER A 282 41.73 8.93 23.40
CA SER A 282 40.72 9.50 24.33
C SER A 282 40.77 8.83 25.71
N SER A 283 41.32 7.59 25.78
CA SER A 283 41.44 6.84 27.03
C SER A 283 42.74 6.03 27.05
N PRO A 284 43.48 6.10 28.19
CA PRO A 284 44.67 5.23 28.38
C PRO A 284 44.32 3.73 28.34
N SER A 285 43.09 3.37 28.64
CA SER A 285 42.59 1.99 28.68
C SER A 285 42.23 1.42 27.32
N ASN A 286 41.94 2.28 26.30
CA ASN A 286 41.65 1.84 24.94
C ASN A 286 42.19 2.82 23.89
N PRO A 287 43.52 2.86 23.67
CA PRO A 287 44.13 3.85 22.77
C PRO A 287 43.81 3.65 21.29
N SER A 288 43.22 2.52 20.94
CA SER A 288 42.93 2.15 19.54
C SER A 288 41.47 2.39 19.10
N SER A 289 40.65 2.92 19.98
CA SER A 289 39.24 3.13 19.67
C SER A 289 38.99 4.55 19.15
N PRO A 290 38.58 4.72 17.88
CA PRO A 290 38.17 6.03 17.37
C PRO A 290 36.87 6.51 18.00
N SER A 291 36.70 7.84 18.09
CA SER A 291 35.43 8.41 18.53
C SER A 291 34.27 7.97 17.62
N TRP A 292 33.08 7.80 18.21
CA TRP A 292 31.86 7.46 17.47
C TRP A 292 31.40 8.58 16.55
N LEU A 293 31.79 9.83 16.82
CA LEU A 293 31.46 10.99 16.02
C LEU A 293 32.68 11.48 15.24
N LEU A 294 32.50 11.73 13.97
CA LEU A 294 33.52 12.25 13.06
C LEU A 294 33.14 13.67 12.65
N ALA A 295 33.99 14.66 12.99
CA ALA A 295 33.75 16.04 12.58
C ALA A 295 33.88 16.18 11.06
N ALA A 296 32.95 16.92 10.43
CA ALA A 296 32.93 17.14 8.98
C ALA A 296 34.17 17.85 8.43
N GLU A 297 34.84 18.67 9.26
CA GLU A 297 36.07 19.38 8.93
C GLU A 297 37.23 18.43 8.65
N LEU A 298 37.22 17.23 9.22
CA LEU A 298 38.26 16.23 9.02
C LEU A 298 38.30 15.70 7.57
N GLU A 299 37.23 15.86 6.81
CA GLU A 299 37.25 15.54 5.37
C GLU A 299 38.30 16.31 4.58
N LEU A 300 38.80 17.45 5.09
CA LEU A 300 39.87 18.20 4.44
C LEU A 300 41.16 17.40 4.28
N PHE A 301 41.34 16.33 5.04
CA PHE A 301 42.50 15.43 4.97
C PHE A 301 42.28 14.19 4.11
N THR A 302 41.12 14.06 3.45
CA THR A 302 40.83 12.96 2.54
C THR A 302 41.27 13.26 1.11
N ILE A 303 41.75 12.25 0.39
CA ILE A 303 42.15 12.43 -1.02
C ILE A 303 40.96 12.85 -1.88
N SER A 304 39.79 12.29 -1.64
CA SER A 304 38.55 12.64 -2.35
C SER A 304 38.19 14.13 -2.21
N LYS A 305 38.38 14.70 -1.01
CA LYS A 305 38.11 16.14 -0.78
C LYS A 305 39.18 17.03 -1.39
N ILE A 306 40.42 16.60 -1.34
CA ILE A 306 41.55 17.30 -1.96
C ILE A 306 41.33 17.41 -3.46
N GLU A 307 41.04 16.32 -4.15
CA GLU A 307 40.79 16.28 -5.59
C GLU A 307 39.60 17.17 -5.99
N SER A 308 38.48 17.03 -5.29
CA SER A 308 37.28 17.85 -5.56
C SER A 308 37.46 19.36 -5.29
N SER A 309 38.49 19.74 -4.54
CA SER A 309 38.79 21.12 -4.18
C SER A 309 39.88 21.75 -5.02
N LEU A 310 40.37 21.10 -6.07
CA LEU A 310 41.33 21.69 -6.99
C LEU A 310 40.70 22.86 -7.78
N LYS A 311 41.49 23.88 -8.07
CA LYS A 311 41.08 24.97 -8.95
C LYS A 311 40.85 24.47 -10.38
N LYS A 312 39.95 25.09 -11.11
CA LYS A 312 39.66 24.74 -12.52
C LYS A 312 40.98 24.65 -13.33
N ASN A 313 41.11 23.60 -14.13
CA ASN A 313 42.27 23.30 -14.98
C ASN A 313 43.58 22.95 -14.22
N LYS A 314 43.50 22.48 -12.99
CA LYS A 314 44.64 21.95 -12.24
C LYS A 314 44.38 20.47 -11.92
N HIS A 315 45.27 19.58 -12.36
CA HIS A 315 45.07 18.11 -12.32
C HIS A 315 46.07 17.36 -11.45
N ASP A 316 46.85 18.07 -10.62
CA ASP A 316 47.92 17.44 -9.84
C ASP A 316 47.73 17.80 -8.36
N PRO A 317 46.98 16.94 -7.59
CA PRO A 317 46.76 17.12 -6.17
C PRO A 317 48.03 16.97 -5.35
N PRO A 318 48.14 17.56 -4.15
CA PRO A 318 49.18 17.21 -3.21
C PRO A 318 49.08 15.72 -2.88
N SER A 319 50.19 15.02 -3.00
CA SER A 319 50.24 13.54 -2.78
C SER A 319 50.97 13.23 -1.50
N HIS A 320 50.29 12.49 -0.62
CA HIS A 320 50.88 11.88 0.57
C HIS A 320 50.11 10.62 0.94
N PRO A 321 50.76 9.51 1.38
CA PRO A 321 50.03 8.27 1.72
C PRO A 321 48.93 8.45 2.77
N PHE A 322 49.13 9.39 3.67
CA PHE A 322 48.12 9.74 4.70
C PHE A 322 46.78 10.11 4.13
N PHE A 323 46.71 10.84 3.02
CA PHE A 323 45.43 11.31 2.46
C PHE A 323 44.55 10.17 1.97
N THR A 324 45.17 9.13 1.40
CA THR A 324 44.46 7.91 0.97
C THR A 324 44.06 7.07 2.19
N LEU A 325 44.98 6.87 3.13
CA LEU A 325 44.69 6.15 4.37
C LEU A 325 43.58 6.79 5.17
N PHE A 326 43.58 8.14 5.28
CA PHE A 326 42.55 8.86 6.02
C PHE A 326 41.23 8.87 5.29
N ASP A 327 41.21 8.86 3.96
CA ASP A 327 39.99 8.67 3.16
C ASP A 327 39.37 7.29 3.43
N ASP A 328 40.18 6.23 3.43
CA ASP A 328 39.74 4.86 3.78
C ASP A 328 39.16 4.81 5.20
N LEU A 329 39.80 5.50 6.17
CA LEU A 329 39.31 5.62 7.55
C LEU A 329 37.95 6.30 7.60
N VAL A 330 37.78 7.44 6.94
CA VAL A 330 36.52 8.19 6.88
C VAL A 330 35.43 7.35 6.23
N GLN A 331 35.74 6.62 5.17
CA GLN A 331 34.78 5.73 4.52
C GLN A 331 34.39 4.54 5.41
N ALA A 332 35.35 3.95 6.12
CA ALA A 332 35.08 2.89 7.09
C ALA A 332 34.21 3.39 8.24
N HIS A 333 34.49 4.60 8.75
CA HIS A 333 33.70 5.23 9.80
C HIS A 333 32.24 5.48 9.35
N ARG A 334 32.03 6.00 8.15
CA ARG A 334 30.69 6.23 7.60
C ARG A 334 29.90 4.94 7.40
N ARG A 335 30.55 3.87 6.95
CA ARG A 335 29.92 2.56 6.81
C ARG A 335 29.49 2.00 8.16
N LEU A 336 30.35 2.12 9.15
CA LEU A 336 30.07 1.67 10.52
C LEU A 336 28.94 2.50 11.15
N ASP A 337 28.94 3.81 10.97
CA ASP A 337 27.89 4.72 11.42
C ASP A 337 26.53 4.30 10.85
N GLN A 338 26.47 4.07 9.54
CA GLN A 338 25.23 3.62 8.88
C GLN A 338 24.80 2.23 9.37
N ALA A 339 25.73 1.31 9.60
CA ALA A 339 25.44 0.00 10.12
C ALA A 339 24.89 0.04 11.54
N ARG A 340 25.52 0.81 12.44
CA ARG A 340 25.04 1.05 13.82
C ARG A 340 23.64 1.66 13.84
N LYS A 341 23.42 2.67 13.01
CA LYS A 341 22.09 3.31 12.87
C LYS A 341 21.02 2.30 12.46
N THR A 342 21.33 1.44 11.50
CA THR A 342 20.39 0.40 11.05
C THR A 342 20.13 -0.65 12.14
N LEU A 343 21.17 -1.06 12.89
CA LEU A 343 21.00 -1.98 14.02
C LEU A 343 20.09 -1.41 15.10
N VAL A 344 20.28 -0.15 15.49
CA VAL A 344 19.42 0.51 16.48
C VAL A 344 17.95 0.55 16.00
N LEU A 345 17.72 0.85 14.73
CA LEU A 345 16.36 0.82 14.16
C LEU A 345 15.76 -0.58 14.18
N LEU A 346 16.55 -1.62 13.88
CA LEU A 346 16.09 -3.02 13.94
C LEU A 346 15.79 -3.46 15.38
N GLU A 347 16.66 -3.14 16.34
CA GLU A 347 16.43 -3.42 17.76
C GLU A 347 15.16 -2.71 18.27
N ALA A 348 15.02 -1.43 17.95
CA ALA A 348 13.86 -0.64 18.34
C ALA A 348 12.56 -1.18 17.72
N ARG A 349 12.58 -1.61 16.45
CA ARG A 349 11.45 -2.24 15.78
C ARG A 349 11.04 -3.53 16.45
N THR A 350 11.99 -4.45 16.64
CA THR A 350 11.74 -5.76 17.27
C THR A 350 11.18 -5.57 18.68
N TRP A 351 11.86 -4.73 19.50
CA TRP A 351 11.39 -4.39 20.84
C TRP A 351 9.97 -3.84 20.85
N LEU A 352 9.68 -2.91 19.93
CA LEU A 352 8.35 -2.31 19.83
C LEU A 352 7.28 -3.34 19.49
N GLN A 353 7.54 -4.25 18.54
CA GLN A 353 6.61 -5.30 18.13
C GLN A 353 6.32 -6.28 19.27
N ASP A 354 7.37 -6.77 19.93
CA ASP A 354 7.25 -7.75 21.03
C ASP A 354 6.51 -7.14 22.22
N GLU A 355 6.89 -5.94 22.61
CA GLU A 355 6.31 -5.26 23.78
C GLU A 355 4.88 -4.80 23.51
N LEU A 356 4.57 -4.41 22.26
CA LEU A 356 3.22 -4.04 21.85
C LEU A 356 2.29 -5.26 21.94
N SER A 357 2.72 -6.41 21.41
CA SER A 357 1.99 -7.66 21.49
C SER A 357 1.76 -8.08 22.94
N ARG A 358 2.82 -8.06 23.76
CA ARG A 358 2.76 -8.42 25.18
C ARG A 358 1.79 -7.53 25.97
N ARG A 359 1.82 -6.21 25.77
CA ARG A 359 0.94 -5.27 26.50
C ARG A 359 -0.49 -5.36 26.06
N LYS A 360 -0.74 -5.54 24.75
CA LYS A 360 -2.09 -5.77 24.23
C LYS A 360 -2.70 -7.06 24.81
N GLN A 361 -1.94 -8.15 24.82
CA GLN A 361 -2.38 -9.42 25.43
C GLN A 361 -2.67 -9.28 26.93
N ALA A 362 -1.80 -8.57 27.68
CA ALA A 362 -1.98 -8.39 29.11
C ALA A 362 -3.22 -7.53 29.49
N GLN A 363 -3.77 -6.79 28.54
CA GLN A 363 -4.93 -5.92 28.73
C GLN A 363 -6.16 -6.39 27.95
N ASP A 364 -6.11 -7.57 27.31
CA ASP A 364 -7.13 -8.09 26.39
C ASP A 364 -7.57 -7.09 25.30
N GLN A 365 -6.61 -6.28 24.83
CA GLN A 365 -6.84 -5.23 23.85
C GLN A 365 -6.32 -5.61 22.48
N LEU A 366 -7.08 -5.24 21.45
CA LEU A 366 -6.72 -5.46 20.04
C LEU A 366 -6.77 -4.16 19.24
N SER A 367 -5.85 -4.04 18.30
CA SER A 367 -5.96 -3.06 17.22
C SER A 367 -6.76 -3.65 16.04
N PHE A 368 -7.15 -2.81 15.10
CA PHE A 368 -7.81 -3.29 13.89
C PHE A 368 -6.92 -4.23 13.05
N ASP A 369 -5.63 -3.96 12.99
CA ASP A 369 -4.68 -4.80 12.25
C ASP A 369 -4.48 -6.17 12.92
N ASP A 370 -4.63 -6.26 14.24
CA ASP A 370 -4.53 -7.52 14.99
C ASP A 370 -5.64 -8.51 14.60
N LEU A 371 -6.82 -8.03 14.21
CA LEU A 371 -7.92 -8.89 13.76
C LEU A 371 -7.52 -9.74 12.55
N LEU A 372 -6.84 -9.13 11.58
CA LEU A 372 -6.34 -9.83 10.39
C LEU A 372 -5.26 -10.83 10.78
N THR A 373 -4.29 -10.39 11.59
CA THR A 373 -3.17 -11.23 12.02
C THR A 373 -3.65 -12.42 12.85
N GLN A 374 -4.57 -12.23 13.78
CA GLN A 374 -5.10 -13.32 14.61
C GLN A 374 -5.89 -14.33 13.80
N LEU A 375 -6.75 -13.87 12.89
CA LEU A 375 -7.52 -14.78 12.05
C LEU A 375 -6.60 -15.55 11.08
N ASP A 376 -5.62 -14.89 10.46
CA ASP A 376 -4.62 -15.54 9.61
C ASP A 376 -3.84 -16.59 10.39
N THR A 377 -3.30 -16.23 11.58
CA THR A 377 -2.57 -17.16 12.47
C THR A 377 -3.43 -18.38 12.83
N ALA A 378 -4.70 -18.16 13.20
CA ALA A 378 -5.62 -19.25 13.51
C ALA A 378 -5.88 -20.17 12.31
N LEU A 379 -6.04 -19.60 11.10
CA LEU A 379 -6.25 -20.35 9.86
C LEU A 379 -4.98 -21.07 9.34
N GLN A 380 -3.78 -20.63 9.74
CA GLN A 380 -2.53 -21.32 9.42
C GLN A 380 -2.17 -22.41 10.45
N GLY A 381 -2.78 -22.38 11.62
CA GLY A 381 -2.51 -23.32 12.72
C GLY A 381 -1.25 -22.97 13.51
N ASP A 382 -0.77 -21.72 13.40
CA ASP A 382 0.42 -21.21 14.09
C ASP A 382 0.07 -20.66 15.49
N LEU A 383 -0.88 -21.30 16.17
CA LEU A 383 -1.32 -20.92 17.51
C LEU A 383 -0.21 -21.16 18.55
N GLN A 384 -0.10 -20.26 19.53
CA GLN A 384 0.90 -20.37 20.61
C GLN A 384 0.43 -21.30 21.74
N GLY A 385 1.38 -21.86 22.51
CA GLY A 385 1.11 -22.70 23.67
C GLY A 385 0.80 -24.15 23.35
N ASP A 386 -0.12 -24.77 24.11
CA ASP A 386 -0.47 -26.19 24.02
C ASP A 386 -1.11 -26.60 22.68
N LEU A 387 -1.46 -25.63 21.83
CA LEU A 387 -2.07 -25.82 20.54
C LEU A 387 -1.08 -25.83 19.36
N GLN A 388 0.24 -25.90 19.65
CA GLN A 388 1.28 -25.99 18.61
C GLN A 388 1.30 -27.35 17.90
N GLY A 389 1.79 -27.37 16.66
CA GLY A 389 2.04 -28.59 15.88
C GLY A 389 0.77 -29.16 15.21
N GLU A 390 0.61 -30.48 15.26
CA GLU A 390 -0.51 -31.19 14.61
C GLU A 390 -1.89 -30.79 15.15
N GLY A 391 -1.99 -30.46 16.44
CA GLY A 391 -3.21 -29.98 17.07
C GLY A 391 -3.70 -28.67 16.48
N GLY A 392 -2.80 -27.69 16.34
CA GLY A 392 -3.09 -26.39 15.72
C GLY A 392 -3.53 -26.53 14.26
N LYS A 393 -2.86 -27.37 13.48
CA LYS A 393 -3.26 -27.62 12.07
C LYS A 393 -4.67 -28.22 11.95
N ARG A 394 -5.06 -29.13 12.86
CA ARG A 394 -6.40 -29.67 12.88
C ARG A 394 -7.47 -28.64 13.25
N LEU A 395 -7.16 -27.75 14.20
CA LEU A 395 -8.05 -26.64 14.57
C LEU A 395 -8.20 -25.65 13.42
N ALA A 396 -7.09 -25.27 12.79
CA ALA A 396 -7.09 -24.41 11.61
C ALA A 396 -7.95 -24.96 10.48
N GLN A 397 -7.81 -26.26 10.18
CA GLN A 397 -8.61 -26.91 9.16
C GLN A 397 -10.11 -26.92 9.53
N LYS A 398 -10.47 -27.21 10.79
CA LYS A 398 -11.85 -27.15 11.27
C LYS A 398 -12.43 -25.74 11.19
N LEU A 399 -11.66 -24.74 11.63
CA LEU A 399 -12.05 -23.32 11.55
C LEU A 399 -12.31 -22.92 10.10
N ALA A 400 -11.37 -23.18 9.20
CA ALA A 400 -11.50 -22.86 7.79
C ALA A 400 -12.71 -23.58 7.14
N GLN A 401 -12.95 -24.84 7.48
CA GLN A 401 -14.12 -25.60 7.02
C GLN A 401 -15.43 -25.04 7.57
N SER A 402 -15.49 -24.70 8.86
CA SER A 402 -16.69 -24.13 9.49
C SER A 402 -17.07 -22.79 8.85
N ILE A 403 -16.08 -21.90 8.67
CA ILE A 403 -16.29 -20.62 8.00
C ILE A 403 -16.72 -20.84 6.54
N GLY A 404 -16.05 -21.75 5.83
CA GLY A 404 -16.34 -22.06 4.44
C GLY A 404 -17.69 -22.75 4.21
N GLN A 405 -18.18 -23.55 5.15
CA GLN A 405 -19.54 -24.12 5.12
C GLN A 405 -20.60 -23.04 5.28
N ARG A 406 -20.34 -22.06 6.14
CA ARG A 406 -21.23 -20.92 6.33
C ARG A 406 -21.21 -19.97 5.13
N PHE A 407 -20.04 -19.74 4.54
CA PHE A 407 -19.84 -18.85 3.39
C PHE A 407 -19.22 -19.60 2.22
N PRO A 408 -20.00 -20.47 1.54
CA PRO A 408 -19.50 -21.24 0.40
C PRO A 408 -19.07 -20.36 -0.77
N ILE A 409 -19.60 -19.14 -0.85
CA ILE A 409 -19.21 -18.13 -1.85
C ILE A 409 -18.62 -16.91 -1.17
N ILE A 410 -17.48 -16.50 -1.66
CA ILE A 410 -16.76 -15.30 -1.20
C ILE A 410 -16.53 -14.38 -2.41
N MET A 411 -16.96 -13.12 -2.30
CA MET A 411 -16.71 -12.07 -3.28
C MET A 411 -15.89 -10.97 -2.61
N VAL A 412 -14.71 -10.66 -3.15
CA VAL A 412 -13.83 -9.59 -2.68
C VAL A 412 -13.86 -8.46 -3.69
N ASP A 413 -14.46 -7.32 -3.32
CA ASP A 413 -14.50 -6.10 -4.13
C ASP A 413 -13.25 -5.25 -3.87
N GLU A 414 -12.84 -4.48 -4.89
CA GLU A 414 -11.61 -3.68 -4.90
C GLU A 414 -10.36 -4.48 -4.50
N PHE A 415 -10.25 -5.71 -5.03
CA PHE A 415 -9.20 -6.66 -4.67
C PHE A 415 -7.78 -6.12 -4.87
N GLN A 416 -7.55 -5.15 -5.75
CA GLN A 416 -6.23 -4.52 -5.94
C GLN A 416 -5.73 -3.75 -4.69
N ASP A 417 -6.63 -3.43 -3.76
CA ASP A 417 -6.30 -2.71 -2.52
C ASP A 417 -6.09 -3.66 -1.32
N THR A 418 -6.11 -4.97 -1.55
CA THR A 418 -5.88 -5.98 -0.50
C THR A 418 -4.40 -6.16 -0.21
N ASP A 419 -4.10 -6.59 1.02
CA ASP A 419 -2.78 -6.98 1.48
C ASP A 419 -2.58 -8.51 1.45
N PRO A 420 -1.34 -9.02 1.63
CA PRO A 420 -1.07 -10.46 1.63
C PRO A 420 -1.84 -11.25 2.69
N LEU A 421 -2.08 -10.69 3.88
CA LEU A 421 -2.83 -11.33 4.97
C LEU A 421 -4.28 -11.57 4.57
N GLN A 422 -4.91 -10.53 4.02
CA GLN A 422 -6.31 -10.57 3.57
C GLN A 422 -6.51 -11.64 2.50
N TYR A 423 -5.63 -11.69 1.50
CA TYR A 423 -5.71 -12.73 0.46
C TYR A 423 -5.53 -14.14 1.05
N ARG A 424 -4.54 -14.34 1.94
CA ARG A 424 -4.31 -15.65 2.58
C ARG A 424 -5.51 -16.15 3.35
N ILE A 425 -6.20 -15.27 4.10
CA ILE A 425 -7.42 -15.60 4.85
C ILE A 425 -8.49 -16.17 3.91
N PHE A 426 -8.86 -15.42 2.86
CA PHE A 426 -9.92 -15.86 1.94
C PHE A 426 -9.51 -17.08 1.13
N ALA A 427 -8.26 -17.17 0.69
CA ALA A 427 -7.75 -18.33 -0.03
C ALA A 427 -7.71 -19.60 0.87
N ALA A 428 -7.40 -19.48 2.16
CA ALA A 428 -7.41 -20.59 3.10
C ALA A 428 -8.83 -21.12 3.31
N ILE A 429 -9.80 -20.24 3.53
CA ILE A 429 -11.22 -20.60 3.70
C ILE A 429 -11.73 -21.28 2.42
N HIS A 430 -11.48 -20.70 1.25
CA HIS A 430 -11.93 -21.25 -0.03
C HIS A 430 -11.34 -22.63 -0.31
N ARG A 431 -10.03 -22.83 -0.07
CA ARG A 431 -9.38 -24.14 -0.24
C ARG A 431 -9.98 -25.22 0.67
N ALA A 432 -10.28 -24.86 1.92
CA ALA A 432 -10.91 -25.79 2.86
C ALA A 432 -12.34 -26.17 2.43
N THR A 433 -13.09 -25.23 1.85
CA THR A 433 -14.44 -25.47 1.31
C THR A 433 -14.40 -26.37 0.08
N GLN A 434 -13.45 -26.14 -0.84
CA GLN A 434 -13.26 -26.99 -2.03
C GLN A 434 -12.93 -28.44 -1.68
N ALA A 435 -12.23 -28.69 -0.59
CA ALA A 435 -11.89 -30.04 -0.14
C ALA A 435 -13.11 -30.83 0.35
N THR A 436 -14.24 -30.18 0.59
CA THR A 436 -15.49 -30.80 1.04
C THR A 436 -16.33 -31.21 -0.17
N GLN A 437 -16.48 -32.52 -0.41
CA GLN A 437 -17.23 -33.04 -1.56
C GLN A 437 -18.68 -32.56 -1.58
N GLY A 438 -19.17 -32.12 -2.74
CA GLY A 438 -20.58 -31.76 -2.97
C GLY A 438 -20.98 -30.37 -2.55
N THR A 439 -20.07 -29.57 -2.01
CA THR A 439 -20.35 -28.18 -1.61
C THR A 439 -20.09 -27.23 -2.78
N VAL A 440 -21.00 -26.28 -3.02
CA VAL A 440 -20.74 -25.14 -3.92
C VAL A 440 -19.64 -24.32 -3.29
N SER A 441 -18.58 -24.01 -4.03
CA SER A 441 -17.47 -23.20 -3.52
C SER A 441 -16.97 -22.25 -4.60
N GLY A 442 -16.95 -20.95 -4.32
CA GLY A 442 -16.46 -19.93 -5.25
C GLY A 442 -15.75 -18.78 -4.52
N LEU A 443 -14.60 -18.38 -5.04
CA LEU A 443 -13.86 -17.19 -4.62
C LEU A 443 -13.74 -16.24 -5.80
N PHE A 444 -14.47 -15.13 -5.74
CA PHE A 444 -14.48 -14.09 -6.77
C PHE A 444 -13.61 -12.91 -6.31
N LEU A 445 -12.52 -12.67 -7.01
CA LEU A 445 -11.60 -11.57 -6.79
C LEU A 445 -11.88 -10.50 -7.85
N ILE A 446 -12.45 -9.37 -7.46
CA ILE A 446 -12.93 -8.35 -8.38
C ILE A 446 -12.15 -7.07 -8.14
N GLY A 447 -11.44 -6.57 -9.17
CA GLY A 447 -10.61 -5.40 -8.99
C GLY A 447 -9.99 -4.88 -10.29
N ASP A 448 -9.24 -3.79 -10.17
CA ASP A 448 -8.50 -3.19 -11.27
C ASP A 448 -7.05 -2.90 -10.82
N PRO A 449 -6.06 -3.68 -11.25
CA PRO A 449 -4.67 -3.46 -10.84
C PRO A 449 -4.13 -2.08 -11.23
N LYS A 450 -4.73 -1.42 -12.22
CA LYS A 450 -4.38 -0.06 -12.65
C LYS A 450 -4.83 1.03 -11.67
N GLN A 451 -5.75 0.69 -10.75
CA GLN A 451 -6.28 1.56 -9.69
C GLN A 451 -5.64 1.31 -8.32
N ALA A 452 -4.56 0.51 -8.23
CA ALA A 452 -3.85 0.25 -6.99
C ALA A 452 -3.05 1.48 -6.54
N ILE A 453 -3.69 2.37 -5.78
CA ILE A 453 -3.10 3.63 -5.28
C ILE A 453 -2.96 3.68 -3.75
N TYR A 454 -3.32 2.62 -3.04
CA TYR A 454 -3.34 2.57 -1.57
C TYR A 454 -2.16 1.81 -0.95
N SER A 455 -1.00 1.75 -1.64
CA SER A 455 0.22 1.12 -1.11
C SER A 455 0.66 1.70 0.25
N PHE A 456 0.43 3.00 0.49
CA PHE A 456 0.70 3.67 1.76
C PHE A 456 -0.22 3.21 2.92
N ARG A 457 -1.28 2.42 2.62
CA ARG A 457 -2.19 1.78 3.58
C ARG A 457 -1.97 0.27 3.71
N GLY A 458 -0.89 -0.25 3.15
CA GLY A 458 -0.59 -1.68 3.20
C GLY A 458 -1.07 -2.49 2.00
N ALA A 459 -1.82 -1.89 1.06
CA ALA A 459 -2.18 -2.54 -0.20
C ALA A 459 -0.93 -2.95 -0.97
N ASP A 460 -0.93 -4.17 -1.49
CA ASP A 460 0.22 -4.73 -2.20
C ASP A 460 -0.18 -5.29 -3.56
N ILE A 461 0.29 -4.62 -4.61
CA ILE A 461 0.03 -5.05 -5.99
C ILE A 461 0.59 -6.44 -6.30
N PHE A 462 1.64 -6.88 -5.58
CA PHE A 462 2.18 -8.22 -5.74
C PHE A 462 1.20 -9.30 -5.26
N THR A 463 0.35 -8.98 -4.27
CA THR A 463 -0.76 -9.85 -3.85
C THR A 463 -1.75 -10.09 -4.99
N TYR A 464 -2.09 -9.03 -5.75
CA TYR A 464 -2.93 -9.16 -6.93
C TYR A 464 -2.27 -10.04 -8.01
N ILE A 465 -0.99 -9.83 -8.26
CA ILE A 465 -0.21 -10.61 -9.22
C ILE A 465 -0.15 -12.09 -8.81
N GLN A 466 0.07 -12.37 -7.53
CA GLN A 466 0.07 -13.73 -6.99
C GLN A 466 -1.30 -14.39 -7.16
N ALA A 467 -2.37 -13.72 -6.77
CA ALA A 467 -3.74 -14.23 -6.93
C ALA A 467 -4.09 -14.50 -8.41
N ARG A 468 -3.60 -13.65 -9.33
CA ARG A 468 -3.72 -13.89 -10.77
C ARG A 468 -2.98 -15.16 -11.19
N GLN A 469 -1.79 -15.42 -10.65
CA GLN A 469 -1.04 -16.65 -10.94
C GLN A 469 -1.75 -17.89 -10.40
N ASP A 470 -2.31 -17.81 -9.19
CA ASP A 470 -3.05 -18.87 -8.53
C ASP A 470 -4.38 -19.19 -9.23
N THR A 471 -4.93 -18.23 -9.98
CA THR A 471 -6.17 -18.41 -10.74
C THR A 471 -5.90 -19.08 -12.08
N LEU A 472 -6.69 -20.11 -12.41
CA LEU A 472 -6.60 -20.80 -13.70
C LEU A 472 -6.79 -19.82 -14.87
N PRO A 473 -6.07 -19.96 -15.99
CA PRO A 473 -6.19 -19.05 -17.14
C PRO A 473 -7.63 -18.89 -17.66
N ALA A 474 -8.42 -19.96 -17.65
CA ALA A 474 -9.82 -19.93 -18.07
C ALA A 474 -10.74 -19.08 -17.15
N ASN A 475 -10.32 -18.87 -15.88
CA ASN A 475 -11.06 -18.11 -14.89
C ASN A 475 -10.54 -16.67 -14.72
N ARG A 476 -9.62 -16.22 -15.58
CA ARG A 476 -9.13 -14.84 -15.62
C ARG A 476 -9.92 -14.05 -16.65
N LEU A 477 -10.81 -13.21 -16.17
CA LEU A 477 -11.81 -12.53 -16.98
C LEU A 477 -11.62 -11.02 -16.96
N THR A 478 -12.05 -10.33 -18.02
CA THR A 478 -11.97 -8.87 -18.09
C THR A 478 -13.29 -8.29 -18.59
N MET A 479 -13.65 -7.13 -18.03
CA MET A 479 -14.82 -6.35 -18.46
C MET A 479 -14.39 -5.37 -19.56
N THR A 480 -15.04 -5.43 -20.71
CA THR A 480 -14.60 -4.75 -21.93
C THR A 480 -15.39 -3.49 -22.27
N THR A 481 -16.52 -3.20 -21.59
CA THR A 481 -17.41 -2.08 -21.91
C THR A 481 -17.46 -1.07 -20.77
N ASN A 482 -17.18 0.21 -21.06
CA ASN A 482 -17.30 1.32 -20.11
C ASN A 482 -18.68 1.98 -20.26
N TYR A 483 -19.44 2.02 -19.17
CA TYR A 483 -20.79 2.59 -19.09
C TYR A 483 -20.82 3.98 -18.46
N ARG A 484 -19.71 4.42 -17.87
CA ARG A 484 -19.64 5.68 -17.10
C ARG A 484 -19.21 6.87 -17.93
N SER A 485 -18.26 6.65 -18.85
CA SER A 485 -17.58 7.73 -19.56
C SER A 485 -18.06 7.83 -21.00
N ALA A 486 -18.13 9.06 -21.52
CA ALA A 486 -18.44 9.33 -22.93
C ALA A 486 -17.38 8.75 -23.86
N THR A 487 -17.78 8.40 -25.09
CA THR A 487 -16.93 7.78 -26.11
C THR A 487 -15.62 8.53 -26.32
N PRO A 488 -15.56 9.86 -26.49
CA PRO A 488 -14.30 10.58 -26.71
C PRO A 488 -13.31 10.46 -25.53
N MET A 489 -13.82 10.37 -24.28
CA MET A 489 -12.96 10.17 -23.11
C MET A 489 -12.36 8.77 -23.09
N VAL A 490 -13.16 7.76 -23.38
CA VAL A 490 -12.68 6.36 -23.45
C VAL A 490 -11.60 6.21 -24.53
N GLU A 491 -11.82 6.80 -25.70
CA GLU A 491 -10.86 6.80 -26.80
C GLU A 491 -9.56 7.54 -26.45
N ALA A 492 -9.65 8.69 -25.77
CA ALA A 492 -8.49 9.44 -25.31
C ALA A 492 -7.64 8.64 -24.32
N VAL A 493 -8.28 7.96 -23.34
CA VAL A 493 -7.58 7.09 -22.38
C VAL A 493 -6.97 5.88 -23.08
N ASN A 494 -7.70 5.22 -23.96
CA ASN A 494 -7.18 4.11 -24.78
C ASN A 494 -5.95 4.56 -25.56
N SER A 495 -5.99 5.71 -26.23
CA SER A 495 -4.87 6.24 -27.02
C SER A 495 -3.65 6.56 -26.16
N LEU A 496 -3.87 7.07 -24.94
CA LEU A 496 -2.79 7.41 -24.02
C LEU A 496 -2.02 6.17 -23.53
N PHE A 497 -2.73 5.06 -23.28
CA PHE A 497 -2.15 3.84 -22.71
C PHE A 497 -1.96 2.70 -23.73
N CYS A 498 -2.42 2.86 -25.00
CA CYS A 498 -2.30 1.86 -26.05
C CYS A 498 -0.89 1.85 -26.67
N HIS A 499 0.13 1.62 -25.84
CA HIS A 499 1.49 1.43 -26.29
C HIS A 499 2.15 0.24 -25.59
N LYS A 500 3.27 -0.22 -26.12
CA LYS A 500 3.99 -1.38 -25.60
C LYS A 500 4.50 -1.09 -24.19
N ALA A 501 4.05 -1.86 -23.21
CA ALA A 501 4.40 -1.75 -21.81
C ALA A 501 4.05 -0.37 -21.18
N PRO A 502 2.75 -0.04 -21.08
CA PRO A 502 2.31 1.23 -20.50
C PRO A 502 2.67 1.38 -19.00
N PHE A 503 2.89 0.28 -18.30
CA PHE A 503 3.27 0.24 -16.90
C PHE A 503 4.70 -0.29 -16.75
N LEU A 504 5.66 0.61 -16.48
CA LEU A 504 7.09 0.28 -16.38
C LEU A 504 7.39 -0.78 -15.30
N PHE A 505 6.62 -0.78 -14.23
CA PHE A 505 6.88 -1.60 -13.05
C PHE A 505 6.49 -3.07 -13.21
N ALA A 506 5.55 -3.39 -14.07
CA ALA A 506 5.00 -4.75 -14.23
C ALA A 506 4.72 -5.08 -15.69
N LYS A 507 5.71 -4.87 -16.55
CA LYS A 507 5.61 -4.97 -18.03
C LYS A 507 4.88 -6.20 -18.55
N ASP A 508 5.10 -7.35 -17.89
CA ASP A 508 4.62 -8.63 -18.36
C ASP A 508 3.41 -9.14 -17.56
N THR A 509 2.96 -8.37 -16.57
CA THR A 509 1.97 -8.83 -15.60
C THR A 509 0.71 -7.99 -15.55
N ILE A 510 0.82 -6.67 -15.81
CA ILE A 510 -0.32 -5.75 -15.84
C ILE A 510 -0.46 -5.23 -17.27
N ASP A 511 -1.50 -5.68 -17.95
CA ASP A 511 -1.84 -5.25 -19.30
C ASP A 511 -2.82 -4.07 -19.25
N PHE A 512 -2.88 -3.30 -20.33
CA PHE A 512 -3.94 -2.32 -20.55
C PHE A 512 -4.90 -2.85 -21.63
N PRO A 513 -5.94 -3.62 -21.25
CA PRO A 513 -6.97 -4.01 -22.20
C PRO A 513 -7.77 -2.78 -22.61
N GLN A 514 -7.91 -2.56 -23.91
CA GLN A 514 -8.77 -1.50 -24.43
C GLN A 514 -10.22 -1.77 -24.04
N VAL A 515 -10.92 -0.73 -23.58
CA VAL A 515 -12.34 -0.78 -23.29
C VAL A 515 -13.12 -0.04 -24.37
N LYS A 516 -14.34 -0.51 -24.64
CA LYS A 516 -15.27 0.16 -25.56
C LYS A 516 -16.23 1.02 -24.76
N ALA A 517 -16.56 2.21 -25.22
CA ALA A 517 -17.65 2.99 -24.64
C ALA A 517 -19.00 2.35 -24.97
N SER A 518 -19.93 2.39 -24.01
CA SER A 518 -21.32 1.96 -24.24
C SER A 518 -22.14 2.97 -25.06
N GLY A 519 -21.69 4.22 -25.14
CA GLY A 519 -22.44 5.32 -25.76
C GLY A 519 -23.50 5.96 -24.85
N LEU A 520 -23.84 5.35 -23.72
CA LEU A 520 -24.87 5.88 -22.81
C LEU A 520 -24.54 7.28 -22.26
N ALA A 521 -23.27 7.57 -22.02
CA ALA A 521 -22.84 8.86 -21.52
C ALA A 521 -22.65 9.94 -22.60
N ASP A 522 -22.81 9.62 -23.88
CA ASP A 522 -22.62 10.57 -24.98
C ASP A 522 -23.75 11.61 -25.08
N THR A 523 -24.90 11.33 -24.46
CA THR A 523 -26.05 12.24 -24.42
C THR A 523 -25.87 13.40 -23.44
N THR A 524 -24.88 13.34 -22.54
CA THR A 524 -24.60 14.34 -21.49
C THR A 524 -23.23 14.97 -21.72
N ALA A 525 -23.11 15.88 -22.69
CA ALA A 525 -21.87 16.61 -22.94
C ALA A 525 -21.71 17.80 -21.98
N LEU A 526 -20.51 17.96 -21.40
CA LEU A 526 -20.10 19.21 -20.76
C LEU A 526 -19.78 20.25 -21.84
N LEU A 527 -20.49 21.37 -21.84
CA LEU A 527 -20.31 22.47 -22.79
C LEU A 527 -19.56 23.61 -22.12
N ILE A 528 -18.67 24.26 -22.85
CA ILE A 528 -18.08 25.55 -22.44
C ILE A 528 -19.09 26.64 -22.80
N GLU A 529 -19.45 27.47 -21.83
CA GLU A 529 -20.38 28.59 -21.98
C GLU A 529 -19.63 29.79 -22.55
N ASP A 530 -19.23 29.69 -23.83
CA ASP A 530 -18.67 30.79 -24.61
C ASP A 530 -19.75 31.27 -25.63
N SER A 531 -19.42 32.35 -26.37
CA SER A 531 -20.30 32.91 -27.39
C SER A 531 -20.82 31.92 -28.45
N GLN A 532 -20.20 30.73 -28.53
CA GLN A 532 -20.70 29.53 -29.18
C GLN A 532 -20.43 28.33 -28.30
N PRO A 533 -21.44 27.67 -27.70
CA PRO A 533 -21.24 26.47 -26.89
C PRO A 533 -20.54 25.37 -27.69
N SER A 534 -19.37 24.96 -27.25
CA SER A 534 -18.62 23.86 -27.85
C SER A 534 -18.34 22.77 -26.80
N PRO A 535 -18.33 21.49 -27.19
CA PRO A 535 -18.00 20.42 -26.25
C PRO A 535 -16.56 20.56 -25.77
N LEU A 536 -16.35 20.35 -24.47
CA LEU A 536 -15.01 20.32 -23.87
C LEU A 536 -14.17 19.21 -24.51
N SER A 537 -12.91 19.54 -24.81
CA SER A 537 -11.95 18.50 -25.22
C SER A 537 -11.81 17.44 -24.11
N PRO A 538 -11.93 16.14 -24.41
CA PRO A 538 -11.82 15.06 -23.43
C PRO A 538 -10.43 14.99 -22.77
N LEU A 539 -9.40 15.45 -23.49
CA LEU A 539 -8.02 15.48 -23.01
C LEU A 539 -7.32 16.76 -23.50
N THR A 540 -6.72 17.50 -22.56
CA THR A 540 -5.93 18.68 -22.88
C THR A 540 -4.50 18.50 -22.35
N CYS A 541 -3.51 18.51 -23.24
CA CYS A 541 -2.11 18.46 -22.88
C CYS A 541 -1.54 19.88 -22.79
N LEU A 542 -1.02 20.26 -21.64
CA LEU A 542 -0.31 21.52 -21.43
C LEU A 542 1.19 21.27 -21.54
N LEU A 543 1.83 21.77 -22.60
CA LEU A 543 3.27 21.74 -22.75
C LEU A 543 3.86 22.95 -22.03
N LEU A 544 4.69 22.72 -21.03
CA LEU A 544 5.47 23.77 -20.40
C LEU A 544 6.72 24.02 -21.24
N PRO A 545 7.08 25.31 -21.52
CA PRO A 545 8.36 25.60 -22.15
C PRO A 545 9.49 25.13 -21.22
N GLU A 546 10.57 24.58 -21.79
CA GLU A 546 11.79 24.29 -21.04
C GLU A 546 12.27 25.57 -20.36
N LEU A 547 12.03 25.66 -19.06
CA LEU A 547 12.69 26.67 -18.23
C LEU A 547 14.16 26.27 -18.15
N ALA A 548 15.03 27.07 -18.65
CA ALA A 548 16.47 26.92 -18.46
C ALA A 548 16.71 26.75 -16.95
N ILE A 549 17.06 25.57 -16.54
CA ILE A 549 17.30 25.21 -15.14
C ILE A 549 18.60 25.91 -14.72
N GLY A 550 18.46 27.13 -14.20
CA GLY A 550 19.51 27.77 -13.43
C GLY A 550 19.58 27.07 -12.07
N ASN A 551 20.80 26.70 -11.67
CA ASN A 551 21.15 25.99 -10.44
C ASN A 551 20.54 26.59 -9.15
N GLN A 552 19.26 26.38 -8.88
CA GLN A 552 18.65 26.62 -7.56
C GLN A 552 17.51 25.62 -7.32
N GLU A 553 17.72 24.74 -6.36
CA GLU A 553 16.86 23.62 -5.95
C GLU A 553 15.46 24.00 -5.40
N THR A 554 15.06 25.26 -5.42
CA THR A 554 13.83 25.73 -4.80
C THR A 554 12.71 26.10 -5.79
N HIS A 555 12.90 25.97 -7.10
CA HIS A 555 11.93 26.41 -8.10
C HIS A 555 11.17 25.30 -8.85
N GLU A 556 11.44 24.02 -8.59
CA GLU A 556 10.81 22.91 -9.33
C GLU A 556 9.30 22.74 -9.05
N PHE A 557 8.81 23.22 -7.91
CA PHE A 557 7.39 23.06 -7.54
C PHE A 557 6.47 24.22 -7.96
N LEU A 558 7.01 25.41 -8.25
CA LEU A 558 6.18 26.57 -8.57
C LEU A 558 5.35 26.44 -9.85
N PRO A 559 5.88 25.93 -10.99
CA PRO A 559 5.10 25.76 -12.20
C PRO A 559 3.97 24.71 -12.05
N CYS A 560 4.24 23.60 -11.36
CA CYS A 560 3.22 22.59 -11.09
C CYS A 560 2.12 23.12 -10.17
N LEU A 561 2.46 23.90 -9.15
CA LEU A 561 1.51 24.57 -8.27
C LEU A 561 0.65 25.62 -9.01
N LEU A 562 1.21 26.34 -9.97
CA LEU A 562 0.48 27.32 -10.78
C LEU A 562 -0.52 26.64 -11.73
N ILE A 563 -0.18 25.47 -12.28
CA ILE A 563 -1.06 24.66 -13.14
C ILE A 563 -2.20 24.07 -12.31
N VAL A 564 -1.89 23.48 -11.17
CA VAL A 564 -2.90 22.95 -10.24
C VAL A 564 -3.79 24.08 -9.73
N ALA A 565 -3.24 25.25 -9.39
CA ALA A 565 -4.02 26.41 -8.98
C ALA A 565 -4.93 26.95 -10.10
N LYS A 566 -4.47 26.98 -11.36
CA LYS A 566 -5.31 27.35 -12.51
C LYS A 566 -6.37 26.30 -12.78
N MET A 567 -6.05 25.01 -12.72
CA MET A 567 -7.05 23.93 -12.81
C MET A 567 -8.10 24.05 -11.68
N LEU A 568 -7.67 24.23 -10.43
CA LEU A 568 -8.58 24.42 -9.31
C LEU A 568 -9.43 25.69 -9.43
N GLN A 569 -8.90 26.79 -9.97
CA GLN A 569 -9.68 27.99 -10.27
C GLN A 569 -10.71 27.75 -11.37
N THR A 570 -10.35 27.02 -12.42
CA THR A 570 -11.26 26.63 -13.50
C THR A 570 -12.35 25.68 -12.97
N PHE A 571 -11.98 24.66 -12.20
CA PHE A 571 -12.95 23.77 -11.52
C PHE A 571 -13.83 24.53 -10.52
N SER A 572 -13.28 25.46 -9.74
CA SER A 572 -14.04 26.30 -8.81
C SER A 572 -15.03 27.24 -9.54
N SER A 573 -14.65 27.76 -10.71
CA SER A 573 -15.52 28.55 -11.57
C SER A 573 -16.66 27.69 -12.14
N ILE A 574 -16.35 26.51 -12.68
CA ILE A 574 -17.33 25.54 -13.19
C ILE A 574 -18.27 25.09 -12.06
N ALA A 575 -17.73 24.80 -10.88
CA ALA A 575 -18.53 24.39 -9.71
C ALA A 575 -19.43 25.53 -9.18
N LYS A 576 -19.01 26.81 -9.29
CA LYS A 576 -19.86 27.97 -8.98
C LYS A 576 -20.98 28.18 -10.00
N GLN A 577 -20.69 27.99 -11.29
CA GLN A 577 -21.68 28.06 -12.34
C GLN A 577 -22.75 26.96 -12.19
N LEU A 578 -22.32 25.72 -11.93
CA LEU A 578 -23.22 24.59 -11.68
C LEU A 578 -24.09 24.75 -10.41
N ARG A 579 -23.64 25.52 -9.39
CA ARG A 579 -24.48 25.85 -8.22
C ARG A 579 -25.58 26.86 -8.49
N ASN A 580 -25.41 27.72 -9.47
CA ASN A 580 -26.38 28.77 -9.80
C ASN A 580 -27.45 28.30 -10.79
N GLN A 581 -27.30 27.13 -11.39
CA GLN A 581 -28.31 26.49 -12.19
C GLN A 581 -29.10 25.50 -11.32
N SER A 582 -30.37 25.68 -11.18
CA SER A 582 -31.31 24.77 -10.49
C SER A 582 -31.44 23.47 -11.29
N CYS A 583 -30.50 22.55 -11.10
CA CYS A 583 -30.50 21.25 -11.74
C CYS A 583 -31.08 20.19 -10.79
N PRO A 584 -32.01 19.32 -11.21
CA PRO A 584 -32.66 18.33 -10.34
C PRO A 584 -31.75 17.19 -9.83
N HIS A 585 -30.47 17.11 -10.26
CA HIS A 585 -29.52 16.11 -9.85
C HIS A 585 -28.45 16.62 -8.86
N GLN A 586 -28.86 17.33 -7.81
CA GLN A 586 -27.93 17.84 -6.78
C GLN A 586 -27.19 16.73 -5.97
N GLY A 587 -27.58 15.47 -6.07
CA GLY A 587 -26.94 14.36 -5.37
C GLY A 587 -25.51 14.02 -5.87
N SER A 588 -25.32 13.94 -7.18
CA SER A 588 -24.05 13.50 -7.79
C SER A 588 -22.93 14.54 -7.73
N ILE A 589 -23.26 15.83 -7.66
CA ILE A 589 -22.24 16.92 -7.58
C ILE A 589 -21.63 17.02 -6.17
N ARG A 590 -22.38 16.66 -5.12
CA ARG A 590 -21.85 16.63 -3.74
C ARG A 590 -20.83 15.53 -3.50
N GLU A 591 -20.89 14.42 -4.24
CA GLU A 591 -19.92 13.32 -4.11
C GLU A 591 -18.58 13.64 -4.79
N ILE A 592 -18.62 14.31 -5.94
CA ILE A 592 -17.40 14.75 -6.65
C ILE A 592 -16.59 15.76 -5.82
N MET A 593 -17.24 16.60 -5.02
CA MET A 593 -16.59 17.59 -4.15
C MET A 593 -16.06 17.01 -2.82
N LYS A 594 -16.36 15.78 -2.46
CA LYS A 594 -15.81 15.12 -1.27
C LYS A 594 -14.52 14.37 -1.54
N CYS A 595 -14.17 14.19 -2.80
CA CYS A 595 -12.92 13.53 -3.22
C CYS A 595 -11.80 14.51 -3.63
N SER A 596 -12.01 15.81 -3.54
CA SER A 596 -10.99 16.88 -3.68
C SER A 596 -10.72 17.56 -2.29
#